data_6ff1a36eaf132b0f5c9ed81fd497f341
#
_entry.id   6ff1a36eaf132b0f5c9ed81fd497f341
#
_cell.length_a   1.000
_cell.length_b   1.000
_cell.length_c   1.000
_cell.angle_alpha   90.00
_cell.angle_beta   90.00
_cell.angle_gamma   90.00
#
_symmetry.space_group_name_H-M   'P 1'
#
loop_
_entity.id
_entity.type
_entity.pdbx_description
1 polymer ?
#
loop_
_entity_poly.entity_id
_entity_poly.type
_entity_poly.pdbx_seq_one_letter_code
_entity_poly.pdbx_strand_id
1 'polypeptide(L)'
;MKKIDQKQLSYLTLSILWGSFIFYLSSIPNLNTGFPVFFDLLIRKFFHIFVFFILAYLVSEAIHKTRRLHLSFIILSTVYYAFMDEIHQATVDSRSGNYVDILVDSIGIFLGILLYKHIVKKLPK
;
A
#
# COMPACT_ATOMS: atom_id res chain seq x y z
N MET A 1 4.13 -28.80 -0.38
CA MET A 1 3.91 -27.41 0.05
C MET A 1 5.15 -26.94 0.84
N LYS A 2 5.81 -25.84 0.39
CA LYS A 2 6.89 -25.25 1.19
C LYS A 2 6.27 -24.64 2.44
N LYS A 3 6.78 -24.99 3.63
CA LYS A 3 6.36 -24.38 4.89
C LYS A 3 6.64 -22.86 4.82
N ILE A 4 5.66 -22.05 5.23
CA ILE A 4 5.84 -20.60 5.46
C ILE A 4 6.85 -20.47 6.60
N ASP A 5 7.92 -19.72 6.37
CA ASP A 5 8.89 -19.47 7.44
C ASP A 5 8.42 -18.33 8.38
N GLN A 6 9.03 -18.22 9.53
CA GLN A 6 8.67 -17.25 10.54
C GLN A 6 8.80 -15.80 10.02
N LYS A 7 9.79 -15.52 9.17
CA LYS A 7 10.00 -14.22 8.56
C LYS A 7 8.83 -13.85 7.61
N GLN A 8 8.42 -14.80 6.75
CA GLN A 8 7.27 -14.60 5.87
C GLN A 8 5.98 -14.36 6.65
N LEU A 9 5.76 -15.14 7.72
CA LEU A 9 4.59 -14.99 8.57
C LEU A 9 4.57 -13.60 9.24
N SER A 10 5.72 -13.11 9.72
CA SER A 10 5.83 -11.77 10.30
C SER A 10 5.47 -10.68 9.31
N TYR A 11 6.00 -10.74 8.08
CA TYR A 11 5.67 -9.75 7.05
C TYR A 11 4.22 -9.84 6.58
N LEU A 12 3.63 -11.05 6.53
CA LEU A 12 2.22 -11.22 6.24
C LEU A 12 1.35 -10.55 7.33
N THR A 13 1.68 -10.79 8.59
CA THR A 13 0.99 -10.15 9.73
C THR A 13 1.12 -8.63 9.67
N LEU A 14 2.32 -8.12 9.41
CA LEU A 14 2.55 -6.67 9.25
C LEU A 14 1.77 -6.09 8.07
N SER A 15 1.67 -6.81 6.95
CA SER A 15 0.87 -6.37 5.79
C SER A 15 -0.61 -6.23 6.14
N ILE A 16 -1.15 -7.19 6.89
CA ILE A 16 -2.55 -7.17 7.33
C ILE A 16 -2.79 -6.01 8.31
N LEU A 17 -1.90 -5.83 9.30
CA LEU A 17 -2.00 -4.72 10.25
C LEU A 17 -1.89 -3.37 9.57
N TRP A 18 -0.97 -3.23 8.61
CA TRP A 18 -0.79 -2.00 7.84
C TRP A 18 -1.98 -1.70 6.93
N GLY A 19 -2.52 -2.70 6.24
CA GLY A 19 -3.75 -2.58 5.48
C GLY A 19 -4.93 -2.16 6.37
N SER A 20 -5.08 -2.76 7.55
CA SER A 20 -6.10 -2.37 8.53
C SER A 20 -5.93 -0.92 9.00
N PHE A 21 -4.70 -0.45 9.14
CA PHE A 21 -4.39 0.94 9.48
C PHE A 21 -4.77 1.90 8.34
N ILE A 22 -4.48 1.55 7.09
CA ILE A 22 -4.93 2.33 5.92
C ILE A 22 -6.46 2.42 5.92
N PHE A 23 -7.15 1.31 6.08
CA PHE A 23 -8.61 1.27 6.14
C PHE A 23 -9.18 2.14 7.27
N TYR A 24 -8.55 2.11 8.44
CA TYR A 24 -8.92 2.97 9.56
C TYR A 24 -8.78 4.46 9.20
N LEU A 25 -7.65 4.88 8.63
CA LEU A 25 -7.43 6.25 8.19
C LEU A 25 -8.45 6.68 7.12
N SER A 26 -8.77 5.79 6.19
CA SER A 26 -9.75 6.00 5.13
C SER A 26 -11.17 6.15 5.66
N SER A 27 -11.45 5.62 6.85
CA SER A 27 -12.77 5.70 7.52
C SER A 27 -12.97 7.00 8.29
N ILE A 28 -11.93 7.82 8.49
CA ILE A 28 -12.05 9.07 9.25
C ILE A 28 -12.66 10.16 8.35
N PRO A 29 -13.86 10.69 8.70
CA PRO A 29 -14.47 11.80 7.97
C PRO A 29 -13.66 13.09 8.19
N ASN A 30 -13.76 14.02 7.24
CA ASN A 30 -13.14 15.36 7.35
C ASN A 30 -11.63 15.37 7.69
N LEU A 31 -10.90 14.34 7.27
CA LEU A 31 -9.47 14.29 7.52
C LEU A 31 -8.76 15.38 6.69
N ASN A 32 -8.48 16.49 7.33
CA ASN A 32 -7.72 17.62 6.77
C ASN A 32 -6.56 17.98 7.68
N THR A 33 -5.54 18.60 7.12
CA THR A 33 -4.32 18.96 7.85
C THR A 33 -4.43 20.30 8.58
N GLY A 34 -5.49 21.06 8.33
CA GLY A 34 -5.64 22.44 8.83
C GLY A 34 -4.83 23.48 8.06
N PHE A 35 -4.06 23.06 7.04
CA PHE A 35 -3.33 23.98 6.16
C PHE A 35 -4.21 24.51 5.03
N PRO A 36 -3.78 25.59 4.31
CA PRO A 36 -4.45 26.03 3.09
C PRO A 36 -4.66 24.89 2.10
N VAL A 37 -5.76 24.93 1.34
CA VAL A 37 -6.26 23.85 0.46
C VAL A 37 -5.17 23.23 -0.41
N PHE A 38 -4.29 24.03 -0.99
CA PHE A 38 -3.20 23.55 -1.84
C PHE A 38 -2.22 22.65 -1.07
N PHE A 39 -1.78 23.07 0.10
CA PHE A 39 -0.86 22.29 0.93
C PHE A 39 -1.53 21.05 1.51
N ASP A 40 -2.80 21.15 1.90
CA ASP A 40 -3.59 20.01 2.36
C ASP A 40 -3.68 18.92 1.28
N LEU A 41 -3.95 19.30 0.04
CA LEU A 41 -3.95 18.36 -1.09
C LEU A 41 -2.59 17.68 -1.30
N LEU A 42 -1.50 18.45 -1.28
CA LEU A 42 -0.15 17.90 -1.45
C LEU A 42 0.20 16.90 -0.35
N ILE A 43 -0.08 17.24 0.91
CA ILE A 43 0.20 16.38 2.06
C ILE A 43 -0.60 15.09 1.96
N ARG A 44 -1.89 15.17 1.61
CA ARG A 44 -2.72 13.98 1.43
C ARG A 44 -2.22 13.08 0.30
N LYS A 45 -1.85 13.65 -0.87
CA LYS A 45 -1.26 12.88 -1.98
C LYS A 45 0.06 12.21 -1.57
N PHE A 46 0.92 12.93 -0.85
CA PHE A 46 2.15 12.35 -0.31
C PHE A 46 1.87 11.19 0.66
N PHE A 47 0.85 11.34 1.51
CA PHE A 47 0.44 10.28 2.44
C PHE A 47 -0.06 9.03 1.70
N HIS A 48 -0.84 9.18 0.63
CA HIS A 48 -1.26 8.08 -0.24
C HIS A 48 -0.06 7.31 -0.80
N ILE A 49 0.88 8.03 -1.42
CA ILE A 49 2.13 7.42 -1.92
C ILE A 49 2.85 6.65 -0.81
N PHE A 50 2.99 7.26 0.36
CA PHE A 50 3.73 6.70 1.48
C PHE A 50 3.10 5.42 2.05
N VAL A 51 1.78 5.42 2.28
CA VAL A 51 1.12 4.24 2.88
C VAL A 51 1.08 3.06 1.91
N PHE A 52 0.88 3.29 0.62
CA PHE A 52 0.90 2.24 -0.40
C PHE A 52 2.33 1.79 -0.76
N PHE A 53 3.32 2.65 -0.64
CA PHE A 53 4.73 2.27 -0.70
C PHE A 53 5.09 1.24 0.37
N ILE A 54 4.72 1.48 1.63
CA ILE A 54 4.96 0.53 2.73
C ILE A 54 4.17 -0.75 2.51
N LEU A 55 2.89 -0.68 2.14
CA LEU A 55 2.07 -1.85 1.90
C LEU A 55 2.68 -2.76 0.83
N ALA A 56 3.08 -2.20 -0.32
CA ALA A 56 3.67 -2.96 -1.40
C ALA A 56 5.02 -3.60 -1.02
N TYR A 57 5.83 -2.90 -0.24
CA TYR A 57 7.08 -3.45 0.29
C TYR A 57 6.81 -4.64 1.23
N LEU A 58 5.89 -4.50 2.20
CA LEU A 58 5.54 -5.55 3.14
C LEU A 58 4.96 -6.79 2.45
N VAL A 59 4.04 -6.60 1.50
CA VAL A 59 3.48 -7.70 0.70
C VAL A 59 4.57 -8.39 -0.12
N SER A 60 5.51 -7.62 -0.68
CA SER A 60 6.64 -8.17 -1.43
C SER A 60 7.51 -9.08 -0.57
N GLU A 61 7.83 -8.67 0.65
CA GLU A 61 8.60 -9.48 1.61
C GLU A 61 7.82 -10.72 2.07
N ALA A 62 6.50 -10.60 2.27
CA ALA A 62 5.66 -11.71 2.70
C ALA A 62 5.64 -12.88 1.70
N ILE A 63 5.74 -12.59 0.39
CA ILE A 63 5.61 -13.61 -0.66
C ILE A 63 6.91 -13.87 -1.44
N HIS A 64 8.05 -13.35 -0.99
CA HIS A 64 9.32 -13.35 -1.75
C HIS A 64 9.82 -14.74 -2.18
N LYS A 65 9.43 -15.82 -1.52
CA LYS A 65 9.85 -17.19 -1.85
C LYS A 65 9.02 -17.87 -2.96
N THR A 66 7.92 -17.23 -3.37
CA THR A 66 6.98 -17.78 -4.38
C THR A 66 7.34 -17.27 -5.77
N ARG A 67 8.33 -17.87 -6.42
CA ARG A 67 9.08 -17.32 -7.57
C ARG A 67 8.28 -17.01 -8.85
N ARG A 68 7.20 -17.72 -9.20
CA ARG A 68 6.59 -17.60 -10.55
C ARG A 68 5.43 -16.59 -10.68
N LEU A 69 4.68 -16.33 -9.62
CA LEU A 69 3.52 -15.41 -9.64
C LEU A 69 3.76 -14.13 -8.85
N HIS A 70 4.96 -13.96 -8.37
CA HIS A 70 5.33 -13.01 -7.35
C HIS A 70 4.99 -11.55 -7.73
N LEU A 71 5.52 -11.05 -8.84
CA LEU A 71 5.36 -9.63 -9.20
C LEU A 71 3.92 -9.29 -9.60
N SER A 72 3.30 -10.13 -10.44
CA SER A 72 1.92 -9.92 -10.87
C SER A 72 0.96 -9.97 -9.69
N PHE A 73 1.18 -10.91 -8.76
CA PHE A 73 0.34 -11.03 -7.57
C PHE A 73 0.48 -9.81 -6.65
N ILE A 74 1.71 -9.29 -6.44
CA ILE A 74 1.92 -8.07 -5.65
C ILE A 74 1.18 -6.90 -6.29
N ILE A 75 1.38 -6.67 -7.59
CA ILE A 75 0.75 -5.56 -8.30
C ILE A 75 -0.76 -5.69 -8.23
N LEU A 76 -1.31 -6.84 -8.61
CA LEU A 76 -2.76 -7.05 -8.65
C LEU A 76 -3.40 -6.90 -7.27
N SER A 77 -2.80 -7.49 -6.22
CA SER A 77 -3.37 -7.42 -4.87
C SER A 77 -3.30 -6.01 -4.28
N THR A 78 -2.19 -5.30 -4.47
CA THR A 78 -2.03 -3.94 -3.92
C THR A 78 -2.81 -2.89 -4.69
N VAL A 79 -2.90 -3.00 -6.03
CA VAL A 79 -3.75 -2.10 -6.84
C VAL A 79 -5.23 -2.39 -6.59
N TYR A 80 -5.62 -3.65 -6.44
CA TYR A 80 -6.99 -4.01 -6.06
C TYR A 80 -7.34 -3.43 -4.67
N TYR A 81 -6.40 -3.48 -3.73
CA TYR A 81 -6.61 -2.88 -2.41
C TYR A 81 -6.76 -1.35 -2.52
N ALA A 82 -5.95 -0.66 -3.31
CA ALA A 82 -6.08 0.77 -3.56
C ALA A 82 -7.46 1.13 -4.16
N PHE A 83 -7.93 0.33 -5.12
CA PHE A 83 -9.26 0.49 -5.70
C PHE A 83 -10.38 0.32 -4.66
N MET A 84 -10.29 -0.70 -3.82
CA MET A 84 -11.26 -0.93 -2.74
C MET A 84 -11.23 0.18 -1.67
N ASP A 85 -10.04 0.71 -1.37
CA ASP A 85 -9.89 1.84 -0.45
C ASP A 85 -10.59 3.10 -0.99
N GLU A 86 -10.46 3.39 -2.28
CA GLU A 86 -11.15 4.53 -2.92
C GLU A 86 -12.68 4.36 -2.93
N ILE A 87 -13.19 3.16 -3.19
CA ILE A 87 -14.62 2.87 -3.08
C ILE A 87 -15.08 3.11 -1.64
N HIS A 88 -14.31 2.64 -0.66
CA HIS A 88 -14.63 2.85 0.76
C HIS A 88 -14.64 4.34 1.11
N GLN A 89 -13.63 5.10 0.70
CA GLN A 89 -13.58 6.55 0.93
C GLN A 89 -14.78 7.28 0.31
N ALA A 90 -15.27 6.85 -0.85
CA ALA A 90 -16.46 7.41 -1.47
C ALA A 90 -17.74 7.20 -0.64
N THR A 91 -17.76 6.25 0.30
CA THR A 91 -18.89 6.01 1.23
C THR A 91 -18.80 6.78 2.54
N VAL A 92 -17.66 7.43 2.81
CA VAL A 92 -17.42 8.17 4.05
C VAL A 92 -17.84 9.63 3.89
N ASP A 93 -18.60 10.14 4.86
CA ASP A 93 -19.05 11.53 4.86
C ASP A 93 -17.90 12.52 4.72
N SER A 94 -18.12 13.55 3.88
CA SER A 94 -17.14 14.60 3.60
C SER A 94 -15.85 14.13 2.92
N ARG A 95 -15.84 12.91 2.33
CA ARG A 95 -14.79 12.42 1.45
C ARG A 95 -15.32 12.18 0.05
N SER A 96 -14.49 12.40 -0.93
CA SER A 96 -14.78 12.05 -2.33
C SER A 96 -13.78 10.98 -2.77
N GLY A 97 -14.28 9.81 -3.16
CA GLY A 97 -13.46 8.84 -3.88
C GLY A 97 -13.04 9.44 -5.22
N ASN A 98 -11.75 9.35 -5.54
CA ASN A 98 -11.19 9.92 -6.76
C ASN A 98 -10.27 8.92 -7.44
N TYR A 99 -10.61 8.51 -8.66
CA TYR A 99 -9.78 7.59 -9.45
C TYR A 99 -8.33 8.08 -9.63
N VAL A 100 -8.08 9.41 -9.54
CA VAL A 100 -6.72 9.97 -9.56
C VAL A 100 -5.91 9.49 -8.36
N ASP A 101 -6.55 9.23 -7.21
CA ASP A 101 -5.86 8.73 -6.03
C ASP A 101 -5.38 7.29 -6.22
N ILE A 102 -6.07 6.46 -7.01
CA ILE A 102 -5.57 5.14 -7.40
C ILE A 102 -4.27 5.25 -8.21
N LEU A 103 -4.15 6.25 -9.07
CA LEU A 103 -2.90 6.50 -9.82
C LEU A 103 -1.77 6.94 -8.87
N VAL A 104 -2.07 7.79 -7.91
CA VAL A 104 -1.13 8.25 -6.87
C VAL A 104 -0.67 7.08 -6.00
N ASP A 105 -1.60 6.23 -5.56
CA ASP A 105 -1.30 5.00 -4.81
C ASP A 105 -0.42 4.04 -5.61
N SER A 106 -0.67 3.93 -6.93
CA SER A 106 0.13 3.11 -7.84
C SER A 106 1.59 3.57 -7.94
N ILE A 107 1.86 4.87 -7.80
CA ILE A 107 3.23 5.39 -7.69
C ILE A 107 3.90 4.84 -6.43
N GLY A 108 3.22 4.90 -5.29
CA GLY A 108 3.68 4.31 -4.03
C GLY A 108 3.96 2.81 -4.16
N ILE A 109 3.03 2.06 -4.74
CA ILE A 109 3.16 0.62 -4.99
C ILE A 109 4.42 0.33 -5.82
N PHE A 110 4.60 1.05 -6.93
CA PHE A 110 5.76 0.88 -7.79
C PHE A 110 7.08 1.14 -7.05
N LEU A 111 7.17 2.22 -6.29
CA LEU A 111 8.36 2.56 -5.50
C LEU A 111 8.64 1.52 -4.41
N GLY A 112 7.62 1.00 -3.74
CA GLY A 112 7.75 -0.07 -2.74
C GLY A 112 8.32 -1.36 -3.33
N ILE A 113 7.84 -1.76 -4.52
CA ILE A 113 8.35 -2.91 -5.26
C ILE A 113 9.80 -2.69 -5.71
N LEU A 114 10.14 -1.48 -6.15
CA LEU A 114 11.51 -1.14 -6.55
C LEU A 114 12.47 -1.25 -5.37
N LEU A 115 12.08 -0.72 -4.20
CA LEU A 115 12.89 -0.84 -2.98
C LEU A 115 13.12 -2.31 -2.62
N TYR A 116 12.05 -3.10 -2.61
CA TYR A 116 12.15 -4.53 -2.34
C TYR A 116 13.14 -5.22 -3.30
N LYS A 117 13.00 -5.00 -4.61
CA LYS A 117 13.91 -5.58 -5.61
C LYS A 117 15.37 -5.15 -5.40
N HIS A 118 15.59 -3.90 -5.03
CA HIS A 118 16.92 -3.37 -4.77
C HIS A 118 17.57 -4.05 -3.55
N ILE A 119 16.82 -4.23 -2.47
CA ILE A 119 17.29 -4.89 -1.25
C ILE A 119 17.61 -6.37 -1.55
N VAL A 120 16.67 -7.09 -2.19
CA VAL A 120 16.85 -8.52 -2.48
C VAL A 120 18.04 -8.80 -3.39
N LYS A 121 18.33 -7.89 -4.34
CA LYS A 121 19.54 -8.02 -5.21
C LYS A 121 20.86 -7.87 -4.45
N LYS A 122 20.87 -7.18 -3.32
CA LYS A 122 22.07 -6.95 -2.48
C LYS A 122 22.31 -8.06 -1.46
N LEU A 123 21.34 -8.95 -1.24
CA LEU A 123 21.52 -10.08 -0.33
C LEU A 123 22.40 -11.14 -1.02
N PRO A 124 23.43 -11.66 -0.35
CA PRO A 124 24.20 -12.78 -0.89
C PRO A 124 23.29 -13.99 -1.13
N LYS A 125 23.55 -14.69 -2.24
CA LYS A 125 22.79 -15.90 -2.64
C LYS A 125 23.10 -17.07 -1.71
#